data_f3161017051744149353c49cc2ac0ac4
#
_entry.id   f3161017051744149353c49cc2ac0ac4
#
_cell.length_a   1.000
_cell.length_b   1.000
_cell.length_c   1.000
_cell.angle_alpha   90.00
_cell.angle_beta   90.00
_cell.angle_gamma   90.00
#
_symmetry.space_group_name_H-M   'P 1'
#
loop_
_entity.id
_entity.type
_entity.pdbx_description
1 polymer ?
#
loop_
_entity_poly.entity_id
_entity_poly.type
_entity_poly.pdbx_seq_one_letter_code
_entity_poly.pdbx_strand_id
1 'polypeptide(L)'
;HAVTADVSAAVKAPKGASTLPDVLTVDEVTRLLDAAAVGGSTDPVVSRDKALLEFMYATGCRVSEATGANLDDIDLDEHIARLMGKGSKQRLVPLGSYACRAITAYLNAGRGELEQRSSAKIPERRALFLNKRGKRISRQSVWEIVKATGERAGITKPLHPHTLRHSFATHLIQGGADVRTVQEL
;
A
#
# COMPACT_ATOMS: atom_id res chain seq x y z
N HIS A 1 23.50 19.14 -26.08
CA HIS A 1 23.66 18.80 -25.65
C HIS A 1 24.04 18.94 -24.96
N ALA A 2 23.64 19.12 -25.91
CA ALA A 2 23.73 18.71 -25.43
C ALA A 2 24.12 18.92 -24.74
N VAL A 3 23.88 18.96 -25.39
CA VAL A 3 23.84 18.67 -24.83
C VAL A 3 24.05 18.89 -24.23
N THR A 4 23.74 19.07 -24.76
CA THR A 4 23.62 18.76 -24.31
C THR A 4 23.69 18.84 -23.68
N ALA A 5 23.19 19.16 -24.19
CA ALA A 5 22.91 18.68 -23.62
C ALA A 5 22.94 18.74 -23.12
N ASP A 6 22.96 19.01 -23.65
CA ASP A 6 22.70 18.62 -23.17
C ASP A 6 22.71 18.57 -22.53
N VAL A 7 22.02 18.98 -22.70
CA VAL A 7 21.78 18.48 -22.09
C VAL A 7 21.63 18.41 -21.64
N SER A 8 21.32 18.78 -22.04
CA SER A 8 20.95 18.22 -21.57
C SER A 8 20.75 18.06 -21.32
N ALA A 9 20.34 18.64 -21.88
CA ALA A 9 19.95 17.96 -21.57
C ALA A 9 19.78 17.73 -21.19
N ALA A 10 19.45 18.00 -21.51
CA ALA A 10 19.02 17.30 -21.09
C ALA A 10 18.79 17.21 -20.59
N VAL A 11 18.52 17.49 -20.72
CA VAL A 11 18.00 16.99 -20.22
C VAL A 11 17.52 17.21 -19.83
N LYS A 12 17.17 17.24 -19.92
CA LYS A 12 16.45 17.02 -19.62
C LYS A 12 15.66 17.06 -19.26
N ALA A 13 15.31 17.07 -19.30
CA ALA A 13 14.32 16.84 -19.26
C ALA A 13 13.78 16.96 -18.86
N PRO A 14 13.37 16.82 -18.83
CA PRO A 14 12.62 16.75 -18.62
C PRO A 14 12.19 16.83 -17.98
N LYS A 15 11.97 16.76 -17.96
CA LYS A 15 11.40 16.48 -17.62
C LYS A 15 10.78 16.18 -16.98
N GLY A 16 10.78 16.63 -17.03
CA GLY A 16 10.10 16.16 -16.30
C GLY A 16 9.48 15.34 -15.93
N ALA A 17 8.84 15.63 -15.93
CA ALA A 17 8.04 14.75 -15.35
C ALA A 17 8.33 13.52 -15.84
N SER A 18 9.24 13.50 -16.23
CA SER A 18 9.52 12.34 -16.60
C SER A 18 8.72 11.28 -16.12
N THR A 19 7.93 10.84 -16.86
CA THR A 19 7.26 9.62 -16.66
C THR A 19 8.26 8.52 -16.78
N LEU A 20 8.55 7.91 -15.69
CA LEU A 20 9.21 6.62 -15.70
C LEU A 20 8.25 5.65 -16.38
N PRO A 21 8.72 4.82 -17.34
CA PRO A 21 7.82 3.89 -18.05
C PRO A 21 7.03 2.96 -17.16
N ASP A 22 7.56 2.67 -15.95
CA ASP A 22 6.93 1.74 -15.02
C ASP A 22 5.98 2.39 -14.04
N VAL A 23 5.85 3.72 -14.08
CA VAL A 23 4.94 4.42 -13.17
C VAL A 23 3.51 4.17 -13.61
N LEU A 24 2.66 3.82 -12.65
CA LEU A 24 1.26 3.53 -12.92
C LEU A 24 0.48 4.83 -13.16
N THR A 25 -0.47 4.75 -14.06
CA THR A 25 -1.42 5.85 -14.28
C THR A 25 -2.42 5.91 -13.14
N VAL A 26 -3.18 7.00 -13.05
CA VAL A 26 -4.26 7.13 -12.06
C VAL A 26 -5.25 5.97 -12.18
N ASP A 27 -5.62 5.62 -13.41
CA ASP A 27 -6.53 4.50 -13.65
C ASP A 27 -5.95 3.18 -13.15
N GLU A 28 -4.66 2.94 -13.42
CA GLU A 28 -4.02 1.70 -12.99
C GLU A 28 -3.93 1.60 -11.47
N VAL A 29 -3.62 2.71 -10.78
CA VAL A 29 -3.60 2.72 -9.31
C VAL A 29 -4.98 2.39 -8.77
N THR A 30 -6.02 3.01 -9.32
CA THR A 30 -7.39 2.75 -8.88
C THR A 30 -7.77 1.29 -9.10
N ARG A 31 -7.44 0.74 -10.27
CA ARG A 31 -7.72 -0.67 -10.57
C ARG A 31 -6.98 -1.61 -9.63
N LEU A 32 -5.75 -1.28 -9.28
CA LEU A 32 -4.95 -2.08 -8.33
C LEU A 32 -5.62 -2.13 -6.96
N LEU A 33 -6.02 -0.98 -6.44
CA LEU A 33 -6.66 -0.91 -5.13
C LEU A 33 -8.02 -1.61 -5.13
N ASP A 34 -8.79 -1.45 -6.21
CA ASP A 34 -10.09 -2.10 -6.32
C ASP A 34 -9.96 -3.62 -6.46
N ALA A 35 -8.95 -4.09 -7.17
CA ALA A 35 -8.73 -5.52 -7.39
C ALA A 35 -8.40 -6.26 -6.08
N ALA A 36 -7.88 -5.57 -5.09
CA ALA A 36 -7.55 -6.17 -3.81
C ALA A 36 -8.79 -6.68 -3.06
N ALA A 37 -9.96 -6.16 -3.40
CA ALA A 37 -11.21 -6.55 -2.74
C ALA A 37 -11.93 -7.72 -3.43
N VAL A 38 -11.39 -8.23 -4.52
CA VAL A 38 -12.01 -9.33 -5.27
C VAL A 38 -11.94 -10.63 -4.44
N GLY A 39 -13.05 -11.32 -4.32
CA GLY A 39 -13.12 -12.58 -3.59
C GLY A 39 -14.01 -12.52 -2.36
N GLY A 40 -14.51 -11.34 -2.02
CA GLY A 40 -15.46 -11.17 -0.92
C GLY A 40 -14.80 -10.74 0.38
N SER A 41 -15.60 -10.05 1.20
CA SER A 41 -15.13 -9.44 2.43
C SER A 41 -15.01 -10.39 3.61
N THR A 42 -15.53 -11.62 3.48
CA THR A 42 -15.48 -12.59 4.57
C THR A 42 -14.19 -13.39 4.63
N ASP A 43 -13.42 -13.37 3.54
CA ASP A 43 -12.13 -14.06 3.51
C ASP A 43 -11.10 -13.19 4.24
N PRO A 44 -10.48 -13.70 5.32
CA PRO A 44 -9.51 -12.90 6.08
C PRO A 44 -8.28 -12.50 5.27
N VAL A 45 -7.88 -13.32 4.29
CA VAL A 45 -6.74 -12.99 3.43
C VAL A 45 -7.09 -11.85 2.49
N VAL A 46 -8.28 -11.86 1.91
CA VAL A 46 -8.75 -10.78 1.04
C VAL A 46 -8.87 -9.47 1.83
N SER A 47 -9.44 -9.54 3.02
CA SER A 47 -9.57 -8.39 3.91
C SER A 47 -8.20 -7.82 4.27
N ARG A 48 -7.23 -8.69 4.56
CA ARG A 48 -5.87 -8.27 4.84
C ARG A 48 -5.22 -7.58 3.64
N ASP A 49 -5.37 -8.18 2.46
CA ASP A 49 -4.76 -7.62 1.23
C ASP A 49 -5.31 -6.23 0.94
N LYS A 50 -6.61 -6.06 1.10
CA LYS A 50 -7.25 -4.75 0.89
C LYS A 50 -6.71 -3.73 1.88
N ALA A 51 -6.64 -4.09 3.17
CA ALA A 51 -6.14 -3.20 4.21
C ALA A 51 -4.67 -2.84 3.96
N LEU A 52 -3.86 -3.81 3.57
CA LEU A 52 -2.44 -3.61 3.30
C LEU A 52 -2.23 -2.62 2.15
N LEU A 53 -2.91 -2.83 1.02
CA LEU A 53 -2.72 -1.97 -0.14
C LEU A 53 -3.27 -0.56 0.10
N GLU A 54 -4.41 -0.44 0.77
CA GLU A 54 -4.94 0.87 1.12
C GLU A 54 -4.03 1.61 2.10
N PHE A 55 -3.43 0.87 3.04
CA PHE A 55 -2.46 1.46 3.97
C PHE A 55 -1.22 1.95 3.23
N MET A 56 -0.67 1.15 2.35
CA MET A 56 0.51 1.52 1.56
C MET A 56 0.22 2.74 0.68
N TYR A 57 -0.95 2.76 0.07
CA TYR A 57 -1.37 3.87 -0.76
C TYR A 57 -1.51 5.17 0.07
N ALA A 58 -2.25 5.09 1.17
CA ALA A 58 -2.56 6.27 1.98
C ALA A 58 -1.32 6.88 2.62
N THR A 59 -0.36 6.05 3.02
CA THR A 59 0.82 6.53 3.74
C THR A 59 2.01 6.78 2.85
N GLY A 60 2.05 6.17 1.66
CA GLY A 60 3.23 6.23 0.80
C GLY A 60 4.43 5.55 1.42
N CYS A 61 4.21 4.61 2.34
CA CYS A 61 5.29 3.99 3.10
C CYS A 61 6.14 3.02 2.27
N ARG A 62 7.32 2.73 2.78
CA ARG A 62 8.14 1.63 2.26
C ARG A 62 7.58 0.30 2.71
N VAL A 63 7.89 -0.76 1.98
CA VAL A 63 7.43 -2.10 2.35
C VAL A 63 7.85 -2.47 3.76
N SER A 64 9.08 -2.14 4.15
CA SER A 64 9.57 -2.42 5.50
C SER A 64 8.76 -1.69 6.58
N GLU A 65 8.27 -0.50 6.27
CA GLU A 65 7.41 0.24 7.19
C GLU A 65 6.04 -0.43 7.33
N ALA A 66 5.52 -0.96 6.23
CA ALA A 66 4.25 -1.69 6.27
C ALA A 66 4.37 -2.98 7.07
N THR A 67 5.43 -3.77 6.83
CA THR A 67 5.62 -5.03 7.57
C THR A 67 5.94 -4.79 9.03
N GLY A 68 6.59 -3.67 9.35
CA GLY A 68 6.92 -3.30 10.71
C GLY A 68 5.79 -2.62 11.48
N ALA A 69 4.70 -2.30 10.82
CA ALA A 69 3.60 -1.60 11.47
C ALA A 69 2.94 -2.47 12.55
N ASN A 70 2.63 -1.85 13.67
CA ASN A 70 1.97 -2.51 14.80
C ASN A 70 0.56 -1.94 14.97
N LEU A 71 -0.28 -2.68 15.66
CA LEU A 71 -1.64 -2.22 15.99
C LEU A 71 -1.62 -0.85 16.68
N ASP A 72 -0.63 -0.64 17.57
CA ASP A 72 -0.52 0.61 18.32
C ASP A 72 -0.13 1.79 17.44
N ASP A 73 0.32 1.55 16.23
CA ASP A 73 0.73 2.61 15.31
C ASP A 73 -0.45 3.25 14.57
N ILE A 74 -1.64 2.70 14.74
CA ILE A 74 -2.84 3.15 14.01
C ILE A 74 -3.83 3.76 14.98
N ASP A 75 -4.27 4.98 14.69
CA ASP A 75 -5.34 5.63 15.42
C ASP A 75 -6.49 5.86 14.44
N LEU A 76 -7.47 4.96 14.50
CA LEU A 76 -8.61 5.02 13.56
C LEU A 76 -9.57 6.17 13.89
N ASP A 77 -9.60 6.60 15.15
CA ASP A 77 -10.45 7.73 15.53
C ASP A 77 -9.91 9.04 14.99
N GLU A 78 -8.59 9.21 15.03
CA GLU A 78 -7.93 10.42 14.55
C GLU A 78 -7.50 10.31 13.09
N HIS A 79 -7.66 9.15 12.48
CA HIS A 79 -7.25 8.88 11.09
C HIS A 79 -5.76 9.15 10.87
N ILE A 80 -4.93 8.65 11.75
CA ILE A 80 -3.48 8.86 11.73
C ILE A 80 -2.76 7.53 11.86
N ALA A 81 -1.66 7.38 11.12
CA ALA A 81 -0.74 6.26 11.28
C ALA A 81 0.63 6.81 11.65
N ARG A 82 1.32 6.09 12.53
CA ARG A 82 2.70 6.37 12.89
C ARG A 82 3.59 5.40 12.13
N LEU A 83 4.53 5.95 11.36
CA LEU A 83 5.48 5.13 10.62
C LEU A 83 6.84 5.21 11.30
N MET A 84 7.49 4.06 11.45
CA MET A 84 8.82 3.97 12.04
C MET A 84 9.83 3.83 10.91
N GLY A 85 10.57 4.88 10.67
CA GLY A 85 11.58 4.90 9.65
C GLY A 85 12.95 4.48 10.18
N LYS A 86 13.94 4.64 9.31
CA LYS A 86 15.32 4.32 9.61
C LYS A 86 15.82 5.12 10.81
N GLY A 87 16.54 4.46 11.73
CA GLY A 87 17.08 5.11 12.92
C GLY A 87 16.04 5.46 13.96
N SER A 88 14.93 4.73 13.98
CA SER A 88 13.83 4.94 14.94
C SER A 88 13.15 6.30 14.79
N LYS A 89 13.31 6.95 13.65
CA LYS A 89 12.59 8.20 13.39
C LYS A 89 11.15 7.91 13.09
N GLN A 90 10.27 8.57 13.82
CA GLN A 90 8.83 8.43 13.64
C GLN A 90 8.29 9.57 12.80
N ARG A 91 7.28 9.28 11.98
CA ARG A 91 6.51 10.33 11.33
C ARG A 91 5.04 9.95 11.37
N LEU A 92 4.19 10.95 11.56
CA LEU A 92 2.75 10.77 11.56
C LEU A 92 2.22 11.12 10.19
N VAL A 93 1.38 10.25 9.65
CA VAL A 93 0.77 10.47 8.34
C VAL A 93 -0.72 10.28 8.44
N PRO A 94 -1.51 11.05 7.67
CA PRO A 94 -2.96 10.88 7.70
C PRO A 94 -3.36 9.60 6.99
N LEU A 95 -4.45 8.99 7.47
CA LEU A 95 -5.11 7.87 6.81
C LEU A 95 -6.42 8.40 6.22
N GLY A 96 -6.60 8.21 4.92
CA GLY A 96 -7.85 8.59 4.29
C GLY A 96 -8.97 7.63 4.66
N SER A 97 -10.19 7.98 4.27
CA SER A 97 -11.37 7.19 4.61
C SER A 97 -11.32 5.77 4.04
N TYR A 98 -10.76 5.59 2.85
CA TYR A 98 -10.62 4.27 2.24
C TYR A 98 -9.73 3.36 3.09
N ALA A 99 -8.58 3.88 3.53
CA ALA A 99 -7.66 3.11 4.36
C ALA A 99 -8.29 2.78 5.71
N CYS A 100 -8.95 3.75 6.33
CA CYS A 100 -9.60 3.53 7.62
C CYS A 100 -10.69 2.46 7.54
N ARG A 101 -11.52 2.51 6.48
CA ARG A 101 -12.56 1.49 6.30
C ARG A 101 -11.97 0.11 6.08
N ALA A 102 -10.94 0.01 5.25
CA ALA A 102 -10.32 -1.28 4.95
C ALA A 102 -9.63 -1.87 6.18
N ILE A 103 -8.92 -1.03 6.93
CA ILE A 103 -8.25 -1.47 8.16
C ILE A 103 -9.29 -1.88 9.21
N THR A 104 -10.35 -1.10 9.37
CA THR A 104 -11.42 -1.42 10.32
C THR A 104 -12.04 -2.79 10.00
N ALA A 105 -12.36 -3.03 8.74
CA ALA A 105 -12.92 -4.31 8.32
C ALA A 105 -11.96 -5.47 8.62
N TYR A 106 -10.69 -5.29 8.34
CA TYR A 106 -9.67 -6.29 8.61
C TYR A 106 -9.52 -6.56 10.12
N LEU A 107 -9.49 -5.51 10.93
CA LEU A 107 -9.34 -5.66 12.38
C LEU A 107 -10.56 -6.29 13.03
N ASN A 108 -11.75 -6.06 12.49
CA ASN A 108 -12.98 -6.57 13.09
C ASN A 108 -13.15 -8.08 12.94
N ALA A 109 -12.60 -8.67 11.87
CA ALA A 109 -12.81 -10.09 11.62
C ALA A 109 -11.56 -10.80 11.12
N GLY A 110 -10.95 -10.29 10.04
CA GLY A 110 -9.88 -11.00 9.34
C GLY A 110 -8.65 -11.23 10.19
N ARG A 111 -8.17 -10.21 10.88
CA ARG A 111 -6.95 -10.32 11.65
C ARG A 111 -7.06 -11.37 12.76
N GLY A 112 -8.17 -11.36 13.48
CA GLY A 112 -8.38 -12.34 14.56
C GLY A 112 -8.35 -13.76 14.06
N GLU A 113 -8.96 -14.00 12.89
CA GLU A 113 -8.96 -15.33 12.31
C GLU A 113 -7.56 -15.76 11.89
N LEU A 114 -6.78 -14.85 11.30
CA LEU A 114 -5.39 -15.16 10.95
C LEU A 114 -4.54 -15.41 12.20
N GLU A 115 -4.74 -14.61 13.25
CA GLU A 115 -4.01 -14.79 14.51
C GLU A 115 -4.26 -16.19 15.07
N GLN A 116 -5.49 -16.70 14.99
CA GLN A 116 -5.84 -18.00 15.49
C GLN A 116 -5.21 -19.16 14.72
N ARG A 117 -4.73 -18.91 13.52
CA ARG A 117 -4.04 -19.93 12.73
C ARG A 117 -2.63 -20.22 13.21
N SER A 118 -2.10 -19.38 14.12
CA SER A 118 -0.73 -19.54 14.58
C SER A 118 -0.60 -20.81 15.44
N SER A 119 0.47 -21.57 15.18
CA SER A 119 0.83 -22.72 16.01
C SER A 119 1.86 -22.34 17.08
N ALA A 120 2.27 -21.06 17.12
CA ALA A 120 3.24 -20.59 18.09
C ALA A 120 2.63 -20.58 19.50
N LYS A 121 3.48 -20.84 20.51
CA LYS A 121 3.02 -20.77 21.91
C LYS A 121 2.56 -19.37 22.27
N ILE A 122 3.23 -18.36 21.70
CA ILE A 122 2.86 -16.96 21.92
C ILE A 122 2.42 -16.41 20.58
N PRO A 123 1.12 -16.17 20.38
CA PRO A 123 0.64 -15.59 19.12
C PRO A 123 1.21 -14.19 18.90
N GLU A 124 1.31 -13.81 17.63
CA GLU A 124 1.70 -12.46 17.27
C GLU A 124 0.53 -11.52 17.57
N ARG A 125 0.69 -10.66 18.56
CA ARG A 125 -0.39 -9.76 19.01
C ARG A 125 -0.14 -8.31 18.67
N ARG A 126 1.07 -7.97 18.20
CA ARG A 126 1.44 -6.58 17.93
C ARG A 126 1.37 -6.21 16.46
N ALA A 127 1.73 -7.12 15.57
CA ALA A 127 1.80 -6.81 14.14
C ALA A 127 0.43 -6.43 13.59
N LEU A 128 0.39 -5.38 12.80
CA LEU A 128 -0.85 -4.98 12.12
C LEU A 128 -1.21 -6.01 11.06
N PHE A 129 -0.28 -6.34 10.16
CA PHE A 129 -0.55 -7.26 9.06
C PHE A 129 0.05 -8.63 9.33
N LEU A 130 -0.81 -9.65 9.25
CA LEU A 130 -0.42 -11.04 9.50
C LEU A 130 -0.45 -11.84 8.20
N ASN A 131 0.44 -12.83 8.10
CA ASN A 131 0.43 -13.77 6.99
C ASN A 131 -0.62 -14.86 7.24
N LYS A 132 -0.71 -15.83 6.31
CA LYS A 132 -1.71 -16.89 6.39
C LYS A 132 -1.52 -17.83 7.59
N ARG A 133 -0.34 -17.78 8.24
CA ARG A 133 -0.03 -18.61 9.40
C ARG A 133 -0.09 -17.83 10.70
N GLY A 134 -0.60 -16.62 10.67
CA GLY A 134 -0.78 -15.80 11.86
C GLY A 134 0.48 -15.14 12.38
N LYS A 135 1.52 -15.06 11.56
CA LYS A 135 2.77 -14.39 11.88
C LYS A 135 2.84 -13.04 11.18
N ARG A 136 3.73 -12.17 11.66
CA ARG A 136 3.96 -10.88 11.00
C ARG A 136 4.32 -11.12 9.54
N ILE A 137 3.67 -10.39 8.65
CA ILE A 137 3.88 -10.55 7.22
C ILE A 137 5.32 -10.16 6.83
N SER A 138 5.89 -10.88 5.88
CA SER A 138 7.23 -10.61 5.37
C SER A 138 7.18 -9.69 4.16
N ARG A 139 8.32 -9.05 3.86
CA ARG A 139 8.42 -8.21 2.66
C ARG A 139 8.17 -9.02 1.40
N GLN A 140 8.64 -10.26 1.35
CA GLN A 140 8.40 -11.12 0.21
C GLN A 140 6.92 -11.39 0.02
N SER A 141 6.19 -11.67 1.09
CA SER A 141 4.74 -11.88 1.02
C SER A 141 4.02 -10.63 0.51
N VAL A 142 4.44 -9.44 0.94
CA VAL A 142 3.85 -8.19 0.45
C VAL A 142 4.02 -8.10 -1.07
N TRP A 143 5.21 -8.43 -1.58
CA TRP A 143 5.45 -8.37 -3.03
C TRP A 143 4.64 -9.38 -3.80
N GLU A 144 4.47 -10.58 -3.25
CA GLU A 144 3.62 -11.58 -3.86
C GLU A 144 2.17 -11.11 -3.93
N ILE A 145 1.69 -10.46 -2.88
CA ILE A 145 0.34 -9.88 -2.85
C ILE A 145 0.20 -8.78 -3.90
N VAL A 146 1.17 -7.88 -3.97
CA VAL A 146 1.15 -6.78 -4.95
C VAL A 146 1.14 -7.33 -6.37
N LYS A 147 1.99 -8.30 -6.67
CA LYS A 147 2.05 -8.91 -8.00
C LYS A 147 0.74 -9.59 -8.37
N ALA A 148 0.21 -10.40 -7.46
CA ALA A 148 -1.03 -11.12 -7.72
C ALA A 148 -2.19 -10.15 -7.92
N THR A 149 -2.26 -9.10 -7.13
CA THR A 149 -3.30 -8.09 -7.26
C THR A 149 -3.16 -7.34 -8.58
N GLY A 150 -1.92 -7.01 -8.96
CA GLY A 150 -1.65 -6.36 -10.24
C GLY A 150 -2.11 -7.19 -11.43
N GLU A 151 -1.88 -8.49 -11.37
CA GLU A 151 -2.35 -9.40 -12.41
C GLU A 151 -3.87 -9.41 -12.51
N ARG A 152 -4.55 -9.47 -11.36
CA ARG A 152 -6.02 -9.41 -11.35
C ARG A 152 -6.53 -8.07 -11.87
N ALA A 153 -5.78 -7.00 -11.65
CA ALA A 153 -6.15 -5.66 -12.12
C ALA A 153 -5.87 -5.45 -13.61
N GLY A 154 -5.22 -6.42 -14.27
CA GLY A 154 -4.85 -6.30 -15.66
C GLY A 154 -3.67 -5.38 -15.91
N ILE A 155 -2.84 -5.16 -14.91
CA ILE A 155 -1.66 -4.30 -15.04
C ILE A 155 -0.52 -5.13 -15.62
N THR A 156 0.01 -4.67 -16.76
CA THR A 156 1.11 -5.36 -17.43
C THR A 156 2.48 -4.76 -17.12
N LYS A 157 2.50 -3.56 -16.55
CA LYS A 157 3.76 -2.91 -16.18
C LYS A 157 4.42 -3.64 -15.02
N PRO A 158 5.75 -3.73 -14.97
CA PRO A 158 6.42 -4.30 -13.81
C PRO A 158 6.14 -3.46 -12.56
N LEU A 159 5.87 -4.14 -11.45
CA LEU A 159 5.60 -3.46 -10.18
C LEU A 159 6.84 -3.57 -9.29
N HIS A 160 7.69 -2.55 -9.37
CA HIS A 160 8.88 -2.46 -8.53
C HIS A 160 8.59 -1.62 -7.28
N PRO A 161 9.31 -1.85 -6.17
CA PRO A 161 9.03 -1.14 -4.93
C PRO A 161 9.00 0.37 -5.05
N HIS A 162 10.03 0.95 -5.63
CA HIS A 162 10.09 2.40 -5.68
C HIS A 162 9.16 3.00 -6.73
N THR A 163 8.86 2.29 -7.81
CA THR A 163 7.92 2.78 -8.81
C THR A 163 6.48 2.72 -8.30
N LEU A 164 6.15 1.69 -7.53
CA LEU A 164 4.83 1.60 -6.90
C LEU A 164 4.65 2.74 -5.89
N ARG A 165 5.65 2.96 -5.05
CA ARG A 165 5.61 4.03 -4.06
C ARG A 165 5.48 5.40 -4.73
N HIS A 166 6.23 5.62 -5.79
CA HIS A 166 6.17 6.86 -6.56
C HIS A 166 4.79 7.03 -7.20
N SER A 167 4.24 5.96 -7.75
CA SER A 167 2.90 5.98 -8.36
C SER A 167 1.83 6.36 -7.34
N PHE A 168 1.91 5.79 -6.14
CA PHE A 168 0.96 6.09 -5.07
C PHE A 168 1.07 7.56 -4.64
N ALA A 169 2.30 8.05 -4.44
CA ALA A 169 2.53 9.43 -4.04
C ALA A 169 2.00 10.40 -5.10
N THR A 170 2.27 10.12 -6.36
CA THR A 170 1.82 10.95 -7.47
C THR A 170 0.29 10.99 -7.53
N HIS A 171 -0.35 9.83 -7.37
CA HIS A 171 -1.81 9.75 -7.39
C HIS A 171 -2.42 10.59 -6.25
N LEU A 172 -1.84 10.50 -5.05
CA LEU A 172 -2.31 11.29 -3.91
C LEU A 172 -2.16 12.79 -4.15
N ILE A 173 -1.03 13.22 -4.71
CA ILE A 173 -0.78 14.63 -5.01
C ILE A 173 -1.77 15.14 -6.06
N GLN A 174 -2.19 14.30 -6.98
CA GLN A 174 -3.15 14.65 -8.02
C GLN A 174 -4.61 14.56 -7.56
N GLY A 175 -4.85 14.55 -6.25
CA GLY A 175 -6.20 14.51 -5.71
C GLY A 175 -6.83 13.14 -5.72
N GLY A 176 -6.03 12.12 -5.43
CA GLY A 176 -6.47 10.73 -5.51
C GLY A 176 -7.75 10.40 -4.78
N ALA A 177 -7.96 10.98 -3.59
CA ALA A 177 -9.18 10.73 -2.81
C ALA A 177 -10.42 11.22 -3.55
N ASP A 178 -10.33 12.41 -4.15
CA ASP A 178 -11.46 12.98 -4.90
C ASP A 178 -11.75 12.15 -6.14
N VAL A 179 -10.71 11.71 -6.86
CA VAL A 179 -10.88 10.87 -8.04
C VAL A 179 -11.58 9.56 -7.67
N ARG A 180 -11.16 8.92 -6.58
CA ARG A 180 -11.77 7.67 -6.13
C ARG A 180 -13.21 7.87 -5.69
N THR A 181 -13.49 8.98 -5.01
CA THR A 181 -14.85 9.31 -4.57
C THR A 181 -15.78 9.43 -5.76
N VAL A 182 -15.34 10.11 -6.81
CA VAL A 182 -16.13 10.23 -8.04
C VAL A 182 -16.41 8.85 -8.65
N GLN A 183 -15.42 7.98 -8.68
CA GLN A 183 -15.58 6.63 -9.24
C GLN A 183 -16.50 5.77 -8.39
N GLU A 184 -16.54 6.01 -7.09
CA GLU A 184 -17.38 5.25 -6.19
C GLU A 184 -18.87 5.59 -6.35
N LEU A 185 -19.15 6.78 -6.81
CA LEU A 185 -20.53 7.22 -7.05
C LEU A 185 -21.08 6.70 -8.37
#